data_9618498cf14d3ab47ec3dac743f34e35
#
_entry.id   9618498cf14d3ab47ec3dac743f34e35
#
_cell.length_a   1.000
_cell.length_b   1.000
_cell.length_c   1.000
_cell.angle_alpha   90.00
_cell.angle_beta   90.00
_cell.angle_gamma   90.00
#
_symmetry.space_group_name_H-M   'P 1'
#
loop_
_entity.id
_entity.type
_entity.pdbx_description
1 polymer ?
#
loop_
_entity_poly.entity_id
_entity_poly.type
_entity_poly.pdbx_seq_one_letter_code
_entity_poly.pdbx_strand_id
1 'polypeptide(L)'
;MSRAKCHLCESRPPRRACPALGRDICAVCCGEQREESIDCPLDCPHLREARLHEKPPERDPKTLPNGDIEVTERFLAENEPLVIFAARVLAVAALQTPGAVDSDLRDALDSLARTYRTASSGLIYESRPANRIADAIVERFQKEIADFRERVAQQTGVHSVRDQDLLGSLVFWQRMEWQRNNGRRKGRAFLESLVSLLPPPEPENRPLA
;
A
#
# COMPACT_ATOMS: atom_id res chain seq x y z
N MET A 1 1.57 -3.67 -46.85
CA MET A 1 2.00 -3.97 -45.45
C MET A 1 0.97 -3.34 -44.51
N SER A 2 0.20 -4.15 -43.80
CA SER A 2 -0.77 -3.64 -42.79
C SER A 2 0.02 -2.96 -41.66
N ARG A 3 -0.23 -1.68 -41.40
CA ARG A 3 0.38 -0.97 -40.27
C ARG A 3 -0.12 -1.62 -38.97
N ALA A 4 0.79 -1.95 -38.07
CA ALA A 4 0.44 -2.45 -36.74
C ALA A 4 -0.54 -1.51 -36.05
N LYS A 5 -1.57 -2.05 -35.40
CA LYS A 5 -2.63 -1.32 -34.71
C LYS A 5 -2.58 -1.61 -33.21
N CYS A 6 -3.03 -0.65 -32.43
CA CYS A 6 -3.19 -0.78 -30.99
C CYS A 6 -4.07 -1.99 -30.64
N HIS A 7 -3.61 -2.82 -29.72
CA HIS A 7 -4.35 -4.02 -29.29
C HIS A 7 -5.71 -3.72 -28.66
N LEU A 8 -5.90 -2.53 -28.05
CA LEU A 8 -7.14 -2.18 -27.38
C LEU A 8 -8.16 -1.48 -28.28
N CYS A 9 -7.74 -0.49 -29.09
CA CYS A 9 -8.67 0.27 -29.90
C CYS A 9 -8.63 -0.09 -31.41
N GLU A 10 -7.68 -0.92 -31.84
CA GLU A 10 -7.49 -1.39 -33.22
C GLU A 10 -7.45 -0.28 -34.31
N SER A 11 -7.40 0.97 -33.90
CA SER A 11 -7.46 2.14 -34.78
C SER A 11 -6.15 2.93 -34.82
N ARG A 12 -5.52 3.19 -33.67
CA ARG A 12 -4.32 4.03 -33.56
C ARG A 12 -3.03 3.19 -33.67
N PRO A 13 -1.92 3.78 -34.13
CA PRO A 13 -0.64 3.08 -34.12
C PRO A 13 -0.21 2.79 -32.67
N PRO A 14 0.33 1.58 -32.38
CA PRO A 14 0.85 1.25 -31.08
C PRO A 14 2.17 2.01 -30.86
N ARG A 15 2.38 2.49 -29.63
CA ARG A 15 3.58 3.24 -29.25
C ARG A 15 4.17 2.82 -27.91
N ARG A 16 3.50 1.91 -27.23
CA ARG A 16 3.89 1.46 -25.88
C ARG A 16 3.76 -0.04 -25.77
N ALA A 17 4.83 -0.72 -25.43
CA ALA A 17 4.77 -2.11 -25.01
C ALA A 17 4.12 -2.16 -23.61
N CYS A 18 2.97 -2.84 -23.48
CA CYS A 18 2.28 -2.96 -22.22
C CYS A 18 2.68 -4.26 -21.51
N PRO A 19 3.43 -4.20 -20.39
CA PRO A 19 3.87 -5.41 -19.69
C PRO A 19 2.72 -6.22 -19.14
N ALA A 20 1.64 -5.55 -18.69
CA ALA A 20 0.46 -6.22 -18.14
C ALA A 20 -0.32 -7.02 -19.19
N LEU A 21 -0.34 -6.57 -20.45
CA LEU A 21 -1.08 -7.23 -21.53
C LEU A 21 -0.16 -8.11 -22.41
N GLY A 22 1.16 -7.97 -22.31
CA GLY A 22 2.11 -8.60 -23.24
C GLY A 22 1.91 -8.15 -24.69
N ARG A 23 1.33 -6.98 -24.92
CA ARG A 23 0.91 -6.45 -26.23
C ARG A 23 1.20 -4.96 -26.36
N ASP A 24 1.32 -4.51 -27.61
CA ASP A 24 1.55 -3.09 -27.91
C ASP A 24 0.23 -2.32 -27.97
N ILE A 25 0.18 -1.18 -27.28
CA ILE A 25 -0.98 -0.28 -27.21
C ILE A 25 -0.60 1.16 -27.56
N CYS A 26 -1.59 1.97 -27.93
CA CYS A 26 -1.36 3.39 -28.14
C CYS A 26 -1.29 4.16 -26.81
N ALA A 27 -0.67 5.35 -26.84
CA ALA A 27 -0.49 6.19 -25.66
C ALA A 27 -1.85 6.59 -24.99
N VAL A 28 -2.87 6.81 -25.82
CA VAL A 28 -4.22 7.19 -25.33
C VAL A 28 -4.85 6.04 -24.54
N CYS A 29 -4.89 4.83 -25.12
CA CYS A 29 -5.43 3.66 -24.40
C CYS A 29 -4.63 3.35 -23.13
N CYS A 30 -3.30 3.49 -23.18
CA CYS A 30 -2.49 3.35 -21.97
C CYS A 30 -2.85 4.40 -20.91
N GLY A 31 -3.09 5.65 -21.28
CA GLY A 31 -3.48 6.71 -20.34
C GLY A 31 -4.85 6.52 -19.72
N GLU A 32 -5.84 6.14 -20.54
CA GLU A 32 -7.22 5.95 -20.12
C GLU A 32 -7.42 4.68 -19.28
N GLN A 33 -6.76 3.59 -19.67
CA GLN A 33 -6.98 2.26 -19.08
C GLN A 33 -5.98 1.91 -17.96
N ARG A 34 -4.93 2.73 -17.77
CA ARG A 34 -3.92 2.55 -16.74
C ARG A 34 -4.53 2.49 -15.36
N GLU A 35 -4.27 1.42 -14.61
CA GLU A 35 -4.81 1.21 -13.26
C GLU A 35 -6.35 1.30 -13.15
N GLU A 36 -7.05 1.28 -14.28
CA GLU A 36 -8.52 1.18 -14.33
C GLU A 36 -8.93 -0.24 -14.72
N SER A 37 -8.73 -0.60 -15.98
CA SER A 37 -8.96 -1.95 -16.50
C SER A 37 -7.66 -2.75 -16.64
N ILE A 38 -6.51 -2.07 -16.87
CA ILE A 38 -5.21 -2.69 -16.95
C ILE A 38 -4.61 -2.80 -15.54
N ASP A 39 -4.19 -4.00 -15.18
CA ASP A 39 -3.46 -4.26 -13.95
C ASP A 39 -1.98 -3.94 -14.14
N CYS A 40 -1.64 -2.67 -13.99
CA CYS A 40 -0.29 -2.18 -14.27
C CYS A 40 0.69 -2.63 -13.19
N PRO A 41 1.79 -3.35 -13.52
CA PRO A 41 2.82 -3.67 -12.54
C PRO A 41 3.60 -2.42 -12.12
N LEU A 42 4.11 -2.40 -10.89
CA LEU A 42 4.83 -1.25 -10.31
C LEU A 42 6.12 -0.89 -11.08
N ASP A 43 6.72 -1.84 -11.77
CA ASP A 43 7.93 -1.66 -12.57
C ASP A 43 7.66 -1.16 -13.99
N CYS A 44 6.39 -0.96 -14.38
CA CYS A 44 6.03 -0.44 -15.69
C CYS A 44 6.62 0.96 -15.93
N PRO A 45 7.49 1.15 -16.95
CA PRO A 45 8.13 2.45 -17.19
C PRO A 45 7.12 3.55 -17.52
N HIS A 46 6.03 3.21 -18.20
CA HIS A 46 4.97 4.16 -18.54
C HIS A 46 4.09 4.55 -17.34
N LEU A 47 3.99 3.69 -16.33
CA LEU A 47 3.34 4.03 -15.08
C LEU A 47 4.22 4.98 -14.26
N ARG A 48 5.51 4.67 -14.11
CA ARG A 48 6.47 5.51 -13.40
C ARG A 48 6.56 6.92 -13.99
N GLU A 49 6.69 7.01 -15.33
CA GLU A 49 6.69 8.30 -16.03
C GLU A 49 5.41 9.09 -15.76
N ALA A 50 4.26 8.44 -15.79
CA ALA A 50 2.99 9.10 -15.57
C ALA A 50 2.84 9.62 -14.13
N ARG A 51 3.32 8.90 -13.14
CA ARG A 51 3.27 9.33 -11.73
C ARG A 51 4.05 10.60 -11.46
N LEU A 52 5.13 10.89 -12.23
CA LEU A 52 5.86 12.15 -12.13
C LEU A 52 5.00 13.38 -12.48
N HIS A 53 3.94 13.17 -13.26
CA HIS A 53 3.04 14.21 -13.74
C HIS A 53 1.62 14.10 -13.13
N GLU A 54 1.37 13.10 -12.31
CA GLU A 54 0.07 12.88 -11.68
C GLU A 54 -0.13 13.91 -10.56
N LYS A 55 -1.22 14.66 -10.64
CA LYS A 55 -1.59 15.58 -9.58
C LYS A 55 -2.30 14.78 -8.48
N PRO A 56 -1.96 14.99 -7.19
CA PRO A 56 -2.73 14.38 -6.13
C PRO A 56 -4.19 14.83 -6.22
N PRO A 57 -5.14 13.93 -5.94
CA PRO A 57 -6.55 14.31 -5.96
C PRO A 57 -6.85 15.33 -4.87
N GLU A 58 -7.74 16.28 -5.18
CA GLU A 58 -8.26 17.19 -4.15
C GLU A 58 -9.06 16.39 -3.12
N ARG A 59 -8.78 16.63 -1.85
CA ARG A 59 -9.41 15.95 -0.72
C ARG A 59 -10.16 16.93 0.15
N ASP A 60 -11.38 16.57 0.55
CA ASP A 60 -12.09 17.33 1.58
C ASP A 60 -11.47 17.02 2.95
N PRO A 61 -10.91 18.02 3.66
CA PRO A 61 -10.32 17.81 4.99
C PRO A 61 -11.29 17.18 6.00
N LYS A 62 -12.59 17.33 5.81
CA LYS A 62 -13.63 16.73 6.67
C LYS A 62 -13.68 15.20 6.55
N THR A 63 -13.11 14.62 5.47
CA THR A 63 -13.06 13.19 5.24
C THR A 63 -11.75 12.56 5.73
N LEU A 64 -10.94 13.31 6.48
CA LEU A 64 -9.67 12.82 7.04
C LEU A 64 -9.94 11.61 7.97
N PRO A 65 -9.33 10.44 7.72
CA PRO A 65 -9.55 9.27 8.56
C PRO A 65 -9.15 9.51 10.00
N ASN A 66 -10.01 9.08 10.94
CA ASN A 66 -9.75 9.17 12.39
C ASN A 66 -9.24 10.55 12.83
N GLY A 67 -9.94 11.62 12.41
CA GLY A 67 -9.56 13.01 12.72
C GLY A 67 -9.53 13.34 14.21
N ASP A 68 -10.18 12.53 15.05
CA ASP A 68 -10.19 12.60 16.51
C ASP A 68 -8.91 12.06 17.17
N ILE A 69 -8.06 11.32 16.44
CA ILE A 69 -6.78 10.81 16.93
C ILE A 69 -5.68 11.79 16.56
N GLU A 70 -5.00 12.31 17.56
CA GLU A 70 -3.88 13.22 17.33
C GLU A 70 -2.60 12.43 16.96
N VAL A 71 -2.03 12.75 15.81
CA VAL A 71 -0.74 12.23 15.33
C VAL A 71 0.19 13.42 15.10
N THR A 72 0.97 13.74 16.13
CA THR A 72 1.90 14.87 16.11
C THR A 72 3.27 14.49 15.55
N GLU A 73 4.07 15.48 15.15
CA GLU A 73 5.50 15.26 14.79
C GLU A 73 6.27 14.62 15.95
N ARG A 74 5.99 15.02 17.18
CA ARG A 74 6.57 14.41 18.38
C ARG A 74 6.23 12.92 18.49
N PHE A 75 4.95 12.56 18.28
CA PHE A 75 4.52 11.16 18.28
C PHE A 75 5.29 10.35 17.22
N LEU A 76 5.41 10.90 16.00
CA LEU A 76 6.12 10.24 14.91
C LEU A 76 7.61 10.06 15.22
N ALA A 77 8.26 11.05 15.82
CA ALA A 77 9.66 10.95 16.23
C ALA A 77 9.89 9.93 17.33
N GLU A 78 9.00 9.90 18.35
CA GLU A 78 9.08 8.94 19.47
C GLU A 78 8.77 7.50 19.04
N ASN A 79 7.95 7.30 17.98
CA ASN A 79 7.51 5.99 17.50
C ASN A 79 8.03 5.64 16.08
N GLU A 80 9.04 6.36 15.58
CA GLU A 80 9.57 6.16 14.22
C GLU A 80 9.82 4.68 13.88
N PRO A 81 10.50 3.87 14.72
CA PRO A 81 10.75 2.46 14.41
C PRO A 81 9.45 1.66 14.21
N LEU A 82 8.41 1.94 15.01
CA LEU A 82 7.12 1.27 14.91
C LEU A 82 6.35 1.71 13.66
N VAL A 83 6.38 3.00 13.35
CA VAL A 83 5.74 3.57 12.15
C VAL A 83 6.36 2.96 10.88
N ILE A 84 7.69 2.90 10.81
CA ILE A 84 8.40 2.31 9.66
C ILE A 84 8.18 0.79 9.59
N PHE A 85 8.19 0.10 10.74
CA PHE A 85 7.91 -1.32 10.80
C PHE A 85 6.51 -1.63 10.26
N ALA A 86 5.48 -0.90 10.71
CA ALA A 86 4.10 -1.05 10.23
C ALA A 86 4.00 -0.85 8.71
N ALA A 87 4.68 0.16 8.15
CA ALA A 87 4.72 0.38 6.71
C ALA A 87 5.32 -0.79 5.94
N ARG A 88 6.44 -1.31 6.42
CA ARG A 88 7.12 -2.46 5.80
C ARG A 88 6.27 -3.71 5.83
N VAL A 89 5.61 -3.97 6.95
CA VAL A 89 4.69 -5.11 7.06
C VAL A 89 3.52 -4.97 6.09
N LEU A 90 2.89 -3.78 6.01
CA LEU A 90 1.81 -3.50 5.04
C LEU A 90 2.28 -3.68 3.59
N ALA A 91 3.45 -3.15 3.25
CA ALA A 91 4.02 -3.30 1.91
C ALA A 91 4.26 -4.77 1.55
N VAL A 92 4.92 -5.53 2.42
CA VAL A 92 5.22 -6.95 2.20
C VAL A 92 3.93 -7.77 2.13
N ALA A 93 2.97 -7.52 3.04
CA ALA A 93 1.68 -8.21 3.03
C ALA A 93 0.92 -7.98 1.72
N ALA A 94 0.89 -6.73 1.22
CA ALA A 94 0.24 -6.40 -0.05
C ALA A 94 0.97 -7.02 -1.25
N LEU A 95 2.32 -6.95 -1.31
CA LEU A 95 3.10 -7.55 -2.39
C LEU A 95 2.95 -9.08 -2.47
N GLN A 96 2.78 -9.74 -1.32
CA GLN A 96 2.57 -11.18 -1.23
C GLN A 96 1.11 -11.61 -1.44
N THR A 97 0.18 -10.64 -1.56
CA THR A 97 -1.23 -10.92 -1.81
C THR A 97 -1.57 -10.59 -3.27
N PRO A 98 -1.76 -11.60 -4.14
CA PRO A 98 -2.00 -11.37 -5.55
C PRO A 98 -3.20 -10.46 -5.80
N GLY A 99 -3.03 -9.47 -6.65
CA GLY A 99 -4.08 -8.53 -7.03
C GLY A 99 -4.33 -7.39 -6.04
N ALA A 100 -3.56 -7.28 -4.95
CA ALA A 100 -3.71 -6.20 -3.98
C ALA A 100 -3.52 -4.83 -4.62
N VAL A 101 -4.42 -3.91 -4.27
CA VAL A 101 -4.46 -2.51 -4.73
C VAL A 101 -4.67 -1.56 -3.54
N ASP A 102 -4.61 -0.25 -3.77
CA ASP A 102 -4.74 0.73 -2.69
C ASP A 102 -6.06 0.65 -1.92
N SER A 103 -7.17 0.29 -2.59
CA SER A 103 -8.45 0.10 -1.89
C SER A 103 -8.43 -1.06 -0.89
N ASP A 104 -7.67 -2.14 -1.18
CA ASP A 104 -7.54 -3.27 -0.26
C ASP A 104 -6.70 -2.88 0.96
N LEU A 105 -5.65 -2.08 0.75
CA LEU A 105 -4.85 -1.52 1.84
C LEU A 105 -5.67 -0.56 2.71
N ARG A 106 -6.56 0.25 2.12
CA ARG A 106 -7.49 1.10 2.85
C ARG A 106 -8.41 0.27 3.75
N ASP A 107 -9.07 -0.74 3.18
CA ASP A 107 -9.98 -1.62 3.94
C ASP A 107 -9.24 -2.35 5.07
N ALA A 108 -8.00 -2.79 4.82
CA ALA A 108 -7.15 -3.41 5.83
C ALA A 108 -6.78 -2.43 6.95
N LEU A 109 -6.33 -1.22 6.60
CA LEU A 109 -5.99 -0.17 7.56
C LEU A 109 -7.19 0.26 8.39
N ASP A 110 -8.38 0.38 7.78
CA ASP A 110 -9.63 0.70 8.49
C ASP A 110 -10.01 -0.38 9.50
N SER A 111 -9.81 -1.63 9.14
CA SER A 111 -10.08 -2.77 10.02
C SER A 111 -9.09 -2.84 11.19
N LEU A 112 -7.79 -2.68 10.89
CA LEU A 112 -6.72 -2.64 11.89
C LEU A 112 -6.89 -1.48 12.86
N ALA A 113 -7.16 -0.26 12.35
CA ALA A 113 -7.38 0.90 13.22
C ALA A 113 -8.58 0.69 14.17
N ARG A 114 -9.68 0.09 13.71
CA ARG A 114 -10.82 -0.26 14.56
C ARG A 114 -10.45 -1.29 15.63
N THR A 115 -9.71 -2.32 15.27
CA THR A 115 -9.22 -3.35 16.19
C THR A 115 -8.36 -2.72 17.30
N TYR A 116 -7.35 -1.92 16.94
CA TYR A 116 -6.45 -1.32 17.92
C TYR A 116 -7.09 -0.16 18.69
N ARG A 117 -8.12 0.49 18.16
CA ARG A 117 -8.93 1.46 18.93
C ARG A 117 -9.70 0.77 20.07
N THR A 118 -10.29 -0.38 19.81
CA THR A 118 -10.97 -1.15 20.86
C THR A 118 -9.98 -1.75 21.86
N ALA A 119 -8.85 -2.29 21.38
CA ALA A 119 -7.80 -2.83 22.24
C ALA A 119 -7.19 -1.76 23.16
N SER A 120 -6.96 -0.55 22.68
CA SER A 120 -6.45 0.57 23.50
C SER A 120 -7.44 1.00 24.61
N SER A 121 -8.72 0.66 24.46
CA SER A 121 -9.77 0.87 25.48
C SER A 121 -9.98 -0.34 26.39
N GLY A 122 -9.12 -1.37 26.29
CA GLY A 122 -9.22 -2.59 27.11
C GLY A 122 -10.25 -3.61 26.63
N LEU A 123 -10.83 -3.42 25.44
CA LEU A 123 -11.81 -4.35 24.87
C LEU A 123 -11.12 -5.26 23.83
N ILE A 124 -11.40 -6.56 23.92
CA ILE A 124 -10.91 -7.54 22.94
C ILE A 124 -11.96 -7.70 21.85
N TYR A 125 -11.74 -7.03 20.73
CA TYR A 125 -12.58 -7.15 19.53
C TYR A 125 -11.72 -6.98 18.28
N GLU A 126 -11.77 -7.97 17.39
CA GLU A 126 -11.11 -7.91 16.10
C GLU A 126 -12.12 -7.50 15.02
N SER A 127 -11.85 -6.40 14.36
CA SER A 127 -12.56 -6.01 13.15
C SER A 127 -11.97 -6.76 11.96
N ARG A 128 -12.82 -7.33 11.11
CA ARG A 128 -12.40 -8.00 9.88
C ARG A 128 -13.03 -7.33 8.66
N PRO A 129 -12.27 -7.08 7.58
CA PRO A 129 -12.83 -6.55 6.35
C PRO A 129 -13.63 -7.63 5.62
N ALA A 130 -14.69 -7.24 4.89
CA ALA A 130 -15.45 -8.17 4.04
C ALA A 130 -14.66 -8.58 2.77
N ASN A 131 -13.70 -7.78 2.38
CA ASN A 131 -12.82 -8.01 1.24
C ASN A 131 -11.74 -9.04 1.60
N ARG A 132 -11.70 -10.17 0.90
CA ARG A 132 -10.75 -11.26 1.16
C ARG A 132 -9.28 -10.86 0.97
N ILE A 133 -8.98 -9.96 0.04
CA ILE A 133 -7.60 -9.48 -0.18
C ILE A 133 -7.18 -8.63 1.01
N ALA A 134 -8.03 -7.72 1.44
CA ALA A 134 -7.79 -6.91 2.63
C ALA A 134 -7.69 -7.76 3.91
N ASP A 135 -8.51 -8.81 4.03
CA ASP A 135 -8.47 -9.73 5.18
C ASP A 135 -7.14 -10.50 5.25
N ALA A 136 -6.63 -10.98 4.13
CA ALA A 136 -5.31 -11.62 4.06
C ALA A 136 -4.17 -10.66 4.47
N ILE A 137 -4.28 -9.37 4.12
CA ILE A 137 -3.32 -8.34 4.55
C ILE A 137 -3.42 -8.14 6.08
N VAL A 138 -4.64 -8.06 6.62
CA VAL A 138 -4.88 -7.93 8.08
C VAL A 138 -4.28 -9.11 8.84
N GLU A 139 -4.52 -10.35 8.41
CA GLU A 139 -3.98 -11.56 9.07
C GLU A 139 -2.45 -11.54 9.12
N ARG A 140 -1.81 -11.22 7.99
CA ARG A 140 -0.35 -11.12 7.92
C ARG A 140 0.18 -10.02 8.83
N PHE A 141 -0.48 -8.85 8.80
CA PHE A 141 -0.09 -7.74 9.66
C PHE A 141 -0.16 -8.10 11.14
N GLN A 142 -1.27 -8.69 11.57
CA GLN A 142 -1.47 -9.09 12.98
C GLN A 142 -0.42 -10.11 13.42
N LYS A 143 -0.11 -11.09 12.57
CA LYS A 143 0.95 -12.08 12.85
C LYS A 143 2.31 -11.40 13.03
N GLU A 144 2.73 -10.57 12.08
CA GLU A 144 4.02 -9.89 12.14
C GLU A 144 4.15 -8.95 13.35
N ILE A 145 3.06 -8.28 13.73
CA ILE A 145 3.03 -7.44 14.94
C ILE A 145 3.14 -8.30 16.21
N ALA A 146 2.48 -9.45 16.26
CA ALA A 146 2.60 -10.36 17.40
C ALA A 146 4.04 -10.86 17.56
N ASP A 147 4.65 -11.30 16.46
CA ASP A 147 6.03 -11.76 16.42
C ASP A 147 7.03 -10.62 16.78
N PHE A 148 6.72 -9.39 16.34
CA PHE A 148 7.52 -8.21 16.69
C PHE A 148 7.46 -7.90 18.19
N ARG A 149 6.26 -7.89 18.76
CA ARG A 149 6.04 -7.67 20.20
C ARG A 149 6.78 -8.70 21.05
N GLU A 150 6.73 -9.96 20.65
CA GLU A 150 7.43 -11.03 21.34
C GLU A 150 8.95 -10.82 21.31
N ARG A 151 9.53 -10.52 20.14
CA ARG A 151 10.95 -10.22 20.00
C ARG A 151 11.40 -9.05 20.88
N VAL A 152 10.62 -7.95 20.88
CA VAL A 152 10.93 -6.78 21.71
C VAL A 152 10.85 -7.14 23.19
N ALA A 153 9.84 -7.89 23.61
CA ALA A 153 9.71 -8.35 25.02
C ALA A 153 10.91 -9.24 25.44
N GLN A 154 11.35 -10.13 24.57
CA GLN A 154 12.52 -10.98 24.85
C GLN A 154 13.83 -10.17 24.96
N GLN A 155 14.00 -9.12 24.15
CA GLN A 155 15.22 -8.31 24.15
C GLN A 155 15.28 -7.29 25.30
N THR A 156 14.15 -6.70 25.65
CA THR A 156 14.07 -5.59 26.62
C THR A 156 13.54 -6.02 27.98
N GLY A 157 12.97 -7.21 28.09
CA GLY A 157 12.27 -7.66 29.31
C GLY A 157 10.94 -6.95 29.58
N VAL A 158 10.49 -6.07 28.68
CA VAL A 158 9.27 -5.25 28.85
C VAL A 158 8.40 -5.32 27.60
N HIS A 159 7.08 -5.43 27.79
CA HIS A 159 6.11 -5.27 26.70
C HIS A 159 5.99 -3.78 26.34
N SER A 160 6.87 -3.28 25.47
CA SER A 160 7.03 -1.85 25.19
C SER A 160 6.12 -1.33 24.06
N VAL A 161 5.56 -2.21 23.21
CA VAL A 161 4.70 -1.80 22.09
C VAL A 161 3.23 -1.76 22.54
N ARG A 162 2.75 -0.57 22.86
CA ARG A 162 1.35 -0.36 23.32
C ARG A 162 0.38 -0.34 22.14
N ASP A 163 -0.88 -0.76 22.39
CA ASP A 163 -1.94 -0.71 21.38
C ASP A 163 -2.22 0.73 20.92
N GLN A 164 -2.08 1.71 21.80
CA GLN A 164 -2.24 3.12 21.46
C GLN A 164 -1.17 3.63 20.50
N ASP A 165 0.09 3.21 20.67
CA ASP A 165 1.19 3.60 19.77
C ASP A 165 1.02 2.98 18.39
N LEU A 166 0.55 1.73 18.36
CA LEU A 166 0.23 1.05 17.10
C LEU A 166 -0.98 1.69 16.41
N LEU A 167 -2.03 2.04 17.17
CA LEU A 167 -3.18 2.78 16.64
C LEU A 167 -2.75 4.10 15.99
N GLY A 168 -1.95 4.91 16.68
CA GLY A 168 -1.42 6.16 16.12
C GLY A 168 -0.62 5.95 14.83
N SER A 169 0.20 4.90 14.79
CA SER A 169 0.97 4.51 13.60
C SER A 169 0.06 4.09 12.43
N LEU A 170 -0.99 3.33 12.71
CA LEU A 170 -1.97 2.92 11.69
C LEU A 170 -2.78 4.11 11.18
N VAL A 171 -3.20 5.02 12.06
CA VAL A 171 -3.91 6.25 11.66
C VAL A 171 -3.02 7.14 10.80
N PHE A 172 -1.71 7.23 11.10
CA PHE A 172 -0.77 7.90 10.22
C PHE A 172 -0.80 7.29 8.79
N TRP A 173 -0.73 5.97 8.67
CA TRP A 173 -0.74 5.30 7.36
C TRP A 173 -2.10 5.37 6.67
N GLN A 174 -3.23 5.41 7.39
CA GLN A 174 -4.54 5.69 6.81
C GLN A 174 -4.59 7.09 6.16
N ARG A 175 -4.02 8.10 6.83
CA ARG A 175 -3.95 9.47 6.30
C ARG A 175 -3.00 9.57 5.11
N MET A 176 -1.92 8.81 5.13
CA MET A 176 -1.02 8.70 3.97
C MET A 176 -1.70 8.02 2.79
N GLU A 177 -2.48 6.94 3.02
CA GLU A 177 -3.29 6.31 1.98
C GLU A 177 -4.32 7.29 1.43
N TRP A 178 -5.08 7.94 2.29
CA TRP A 178 -6.07 8.93 1.91
C TRP A 178 -5.47 10.05 1.04
N GLN A 179 -4.25 10.48 1.35
CA GLN A 179 -3.56 11.52 0.60
C GLN A 179 -2.98 11.02 -0.73
N ARG A 180 -2.39 9.81 -0.75
CA ARG A 180 -1.60 9.27 -1.86
C ARG A 180 -2.40 8.48 -2.88
N ASN A 181 -3.51 7.89 -2.49
CA ASN A 181 -4.36 7.12 -3.38
C ASN A 181 -4.86 7.98 -4.54
N ASN A 182 -4.62 7.53 -5.77
CA ASN A 182 -4.99 8.26 -6.97
C ASN A 182 -6.45 8.06 -7.41
N GLY A 183 -7.25 7.31 -6.66
CA GLY A 183 -8.66 7.05 -6.90
C GLY A 183 -8.95 6.08 -8.05
N ARG A 184 -7.94 5.51 -8.70
CA ARG A 184 -8.11 4.53 -9.77
C ARG A 184 -8.49 3.18 -9.22
N ARG A 185 -9.35 2.44 -9.94
CA ARG A 185 -9.90 1.15 -9.49
C ARG A 185 -8.85 0.09 -9.17
N LYS A 186 -7.73 0.09 -9.91
CA LYS A 186 -6.55 -0.77 -9.68
C LYS A 186 -5.32 0.05 -9.30
N GLY A 187 -5.55 1.20 -8.64
CA GLY A 187 -4.50 2.12 -8.23
C GLY A 187 -3.55 1.47 -7.21
N ARG A 188 -2.25 1.75 -7.38
CA ARG A 188 -1.17 1.30 -6.47
C ARG A 188 -0.22 2.44 -6.10
N ALA A 189 -0.72 3.69 -6.09
CA ALA A 189 0.09 4.86 -5.77
C ALA A 189 0.53 4.87 -4.30
N PHE A 190 -0.35 4.46 -3.40
CA PHE A 190 -0.03 4.31 -1.99
C PHE A 190 0.88 3.10 -1.76
N LEU A 191 0.56 1.95 -2.35
CA LEU A 191 1.41 0.75 -2.26
C LEU A 191 2.84 1.06 -2.74
N GLU A 192 3.01 1.78 -3.86
CA GLU A 192 4.34 2.17 -4.35
C GLU A 192 5.09 3.03 -3.33
N SER A 193 4.40 3.94 -2.63
CA SER A 193 5.01 4.75 -1.58
C SER A 193 5.46 3.90 -0.38
N LEU A 194 4.72 2.86 -0.01
CA LEU A 194 5.13 1.92 1.04
C LEU A 194 6.34 1.08 0.59
N VAL A 195 6.34 0.60 -0.66
CA VAL A 195 7.44 -0.18 -1.23
C VAL A 195 8.74 0.60 -1.25
N SER A 196 8.70 1.92 -1.46
CA SER A 196 9.88 2.78 -1.42
C SER A 196 10.59 2.82 -0.06
N LEU A 197 9.92 2.40 1.00
CA LEU A 197 10.49 2.28 2.36
C LEU A 197 11.12 0.90 2.65
N LEU A 198 10.97 -0.05 1.73
CA LEU A 198 11.62 -1.34 1.85
C LEU A 198 13.13 -1.18 1.53
N PRO A 199 13.99 -1.96 2.19
CA PRO A 199 15.38 -2.02 1.78
C PRO A 199 15.45 -2.52 0.33
N PRO A 200 16.44 -2.06 -0.45
CA PRO A 200 16.65 -2.60 -1.79
C PRO A 200 16.84 -4.13 -1.70
N PRO A 201 16.35 -4.88 -2.70
CA PRO A 201 16.56 -6.33 -2.73
C PRO A 201 18.07 -6.59 -2.67
N GLU A 202 18.48 -7.53 -1.81
CA GLU A 202 19.88 -7.96 -1.78
C GLU A 202 20.28 -8.43 -3.19
N PRO A 203 21.46 -8.02 -3.69
CA PRO A 203 21.92 -8.50 -4.97
C PRO A 203 21.99 -10.03 -4.90
N GLU A 204 21.23 -10.72 -5.76
CA GLU A 204 21.34 -12.16 -5.90
C GLU A 204 22.82 -12.49 -6.06
N ASN A 205 23.38 -13.20 -5.10
CA ASN A 205 24.71 -13.79 -5.21
C ASN A 205 24.67 -14.80 -6.35
N ARG A 206 24.89 -14.30 -7.57
CA ARG A 206 25.10 -15.14 -8.74
C ARG A 206 26.42 -15.88 -8.48
N PRO A 207 26.41 -17.19 -8.31
CA PRO A 207 27.67 -17.91 -8.20
C PRO A 207 28.47 -17.61 -9.49
N LEU A 208 29.67 -17.11 -9.30
CA LEU A 208 30.65 -16.96 -10.38
C LEU A 208 30.87 -18.35 -10.97
N ALA A 209 30.44 -18.52 -12.21
CA ALA A 209 30.72 -19.73 -13.01
C ALA A 209 32.17 -19.75 -13.44
#